data_fdeef45a9b6af0b6b0af5ff3039d4e8e
#
_entry.id   fdeef45a9b6af0b6b0af5ff3039d4e8e
#
_cell.length_a   1.000
_cell.length_b   1.000
_cell.length_c   1.000
_cell.angle_alpha   90.00
_cell.angle_beta   90.00
_cell.angle_gamma   90.00
#
_symmetry.space_group_name_H-M   'P 1'
#
loop_
_entity.id
_entity.type
_entity.pdbx_description
1 polymer ?
#
loop_
_entity_poly.entity_id
_entity_poly.type
_entity_poly.pdbx_seq_one_letter_code
_entity_poly.pdbx_strand_id
1 'polypeptide(L)'
;MKRLWPVVFPLVRPAVLTLAGVLAAVLVAVLALWGVRHFLFPGWQQAQATQQAAQGQLEEARAEQADVQNHLRQYQRMVAAGLVGGEPRAVWVEDLLRILQQQDLQGQASFTLAAPEAVELPQAEAAQARVQRHVLELQFARVHEIEVLRVLEQLRSRHALVSRVAGCVFEQPTPEGLSARCRVNFLHIDPLSGADQNAPK
;
A
#
# COMPACT_ATOMS: atom_id res chain seq x y z
N MET A 1 -12.49 64.26 74.18
CA MET A 1 -11.71 63.20 73.43
C MET A 1 -10.69 63.74 72.42
N LYS A 2 -10.18 64.95 72.50
CA LYS A 2 -9.27 65.58 71.52
C LYS A 2 -7.80 65.67 71.97
N ARG A 3 -7.35 65.11 73.07
CA ARG A 3 -5.99 65.31 73.67
C ARG A 3 -5.04 64.11 73.53
N LEU A 4 -5.45 62.97 73.01
CA LEU A 4 -4.55 61.80 72.93
C LEU A 4 -3.92 61.60 71.49
N TRP A 5 -4.36 62.36 70.51
CA TRP A 5 -3.87 62.26 69.10
C TRP A 5 -2.39 62.57 68.91
N PRO A 6 -1.79 63.58 69.54
CA PRO A 6 -0.39 63.94 69.27
C PRO A 6 0.64 62.97 69.91
N VAL A 7 0.26 62.13 70.89
CA VAL A 7 1.17 61.17 71.53
C VAL A 7 1.18 59.83 70.88
N VAL A 8 0.06 59.42 70.29
CA VAL A 8 -0.09 58.10 69.56
C VAL A 8 0.48 58.16 68.15
N PHE A 9 0.42 59.33 67.52
CA PHE A 9 0.82 59.52 66.14
C PHE A 9 2.29 59.19 65.80
N PRO A 10 3.32 59.53 66.64
CA PRO A 10 4.71 59.18 66.40
C PRO A 10 5.02 57.71 66.59
N LEU A 11 4.27 56.96 67.42
CA LEU A 11 4.47 55.52 67.62
C LEU A 11 3.84 54.66 66.58
N VAL A 12 2.76 55.12 65.95
CA VAL A 12 2.05 54.38 64.94
C VAL A 12 2.66 54.59 63.54
N ARG A 13 3.33 55.71 63.31
CA ARG A 13 3.96 56.01 62.00
C ARG A 13 4.90 54.92 61.47
N PRO A 14 5.86 54.38 62.20
CA PRO A 14 6.75 53.36 61.64
C PRO A 14 6.00 52.06 61.34
N ALA A 15 5.04 51.68 62.16
CA ALA A 15 4.23 50.45 61.89
C ALA A 15 3.33 50.60 60.65
N VAL A 16 2.74 51.77 60.45
CA VAL A 16 1.94 52.04 59.21
C VAL A 16 2.82 52.07 57.93
N LEU A 17 4.00 52.67 58.05
CA LEU A 17 4.94 52.70 56.91
C LEU A 17 5.48 51.32 56.58
N THR A 18 5.77 50.46 57.55
CA THR A 18 6.19 49.08 57.31
C THR A 18 5.04 48.25 56.68
N LEU A 19 3.83 48.39 57.15
CA LEU A 19 2.66 47.73 56.66
C LEU A 19 2.35 48.17 55.20
N ALA A 20 2.43 49.45 54.92
CA ALA A 20 2.28 50.02 53.60
C ALA A 20 3.38 49.53 52.61
N GLY A 21 4.62 49.42 53.07
CA GLY A 21 5.74 48.85 52.32
C GLY A 21 5.54 47.38 51.93
N VAL A 22 5.09 46.56 52.92
CA VAL A 22 4.78 45.14 52.64
C VAL A 22 3.62 44.98 51.67
N LEU A 23 2.57 45.78 51.85
CA LEU A 23 1.43 45.76 50.89
C LEU A 23 1.85 46.16 49.48
N ALA A 24 2.68 47.20 49.34
CA ALA A 24 3.21 47.63 48.05
C ALA A 24 4.09 46.52 47.40
N ALA A 25 4.96 45.87 48.18
CA ALA A 25 5.80 44.76 47.71
C ALA A 25 4.97 43.56 47.23
N VAL A 26 3.92 43.18 47.98
CA VAL A 26 2.98 42.13 47.58
C VAL A 26 2.24 42.48 46.30
N LEU A 27 1.79 43.72 46.17
CA LEU A 27 1.09 44.20 44.97
C LEU A 27 1.99 44.17 43.76
N VAL A 28 3.25 44.58 43.87
CA VAL A 28 4.24 44.51 42.78
C VAL A 28 4.52 43.07 42.39
N ALA A 29 4.66 42.17 43.39
CA ALA A 29 4.86 40.74 43.13
C ALA A 29 3.66 40.10 42.39
N VAL A 30 2.43 40.43 42.78
CA VAL A 30 1.21 39.95 42.12
C VAL A 30 1.11 40.49 40.70
N LEU A 31 1.40 41.78 40.49
CA LEU A 31 1.41 42.39 39.14
C LEU A 31 2.50 41.79 38.26
N ALA A 32 3.67 41.50 38.78
CA ALA A 32 4.76 40.84 38.06
C ALA A 32 4.35 39.42 37.63
N LEU A 33 3.81 38.63 38.56
CA LEU A 33 3.30 37.27 38.28
C LEU A 33 2.15 37.30 37.26
N TRP A 34 1.26 38.25 37.37
CA TRP A 34 0.15 38.42 36.42
C TRP A 34 0.65 38.83 35.04
N GLY A 35 1.64 39.71 34.96
CA GLY A 35 2.28 40.10 33.72
C GLY A 35 2.99 38.95 33.03
N VAL A 36 3.79 38.16 33.78
CA VAL A 36 4.44 36.94 33.24
C VAL A 36 3.41 35.95 32.71
N ARG A 37 2.34 35.71 33.48
CA ARG A 37 1.29 34.78 33.07
C ARG A 37 0.51 35.27 31.84
N HIS A 38 0.29 36.54 31.71
CA HIS A 38 -0.56 37.11 30.65
C HIS A 38 0.20 37.40 29.35
N PHE A 39 1.48 37.73 29.43
CA PHE A 39 2.27 38.10 28.25
C PHE A 39 3.21 37.00 27.73
N LEU A 40 3.78 36.18 28.60
CA LEU A 40 4.75 35.17 28.21
C LEU A 40 4.11 33.78 27.94
N PHE A 41 3.09 33.43 28.71
CA PHE A 41 2.48 32.08 28.59
C PHE A 41 1.75 31.82 27.27
N PRO A 42 0.95 32.74 26.71
CA PRO A 42 0.26 32.48 25.42
C PRO A 42 1.22 32.35 24.24
N GLY A 43 2.33 33.08 24.22
CA GLY A 43 3.34 32.95 23.15
C GLY A 43 4.02 31.58 23.13
N TRP A 44 4.26 31.02 24.31
CA TRP A 44 4.88 29.68 24.41
C TRP A 44 3.91 28.58 24.01
N GLN A 45 2.62 28.67 24.36
CA GLN A 45 1.59 27.75 23.94
C GLN A 45 1.37 27.78 22.40
N GLN A 46 1.36 28.96 21.81
CA GLN A 46 1.27 29.10 20.36
C GLN A 46 2.48 28.49 19.63
N ALA A 47 3.70 28.74 20.14
CA ALA A 47 4.91 28.13 19.57
C ALA A 47 4.87 26.60 19.66
N GLN A 48 4.41 26.06 20.77
CA GLN A 48 4.26 24.62 20.96
C GLN A 48 3.18 24.03 20.04
N ALA A 49 2.03 24.70 19.88
CA ALA A 49 0.97 24.29 18.98
C ALA A 49 1.41 24.30 17.50
N THR A 50 2.14 25.35 17.08
CA THR A 50 2.70 25.41 15.71
C THR A 50 3.74 24.32 15.46
N GLN A 51 4.59 24.03 16.45
CA GLN A 51 5.54 22.92 16.35
C GLN A 51 4.85 21.56 16.23
N GLN A 52 3.84 21.31 17.04
CA GLN A 52 3.05 20.06 16.97
C GLN A 52 2.31 19.93 15.63
N ALA A 53 1.71 21.02 15.14
CA ALA A 53 1.05 21.05 13.85
C ALA A 53 2.05 20.76 12.69
N ALA A 54 3.24 21.36 12.73
CA ALA A 54 4.29 21.12 11.73
C ALA A 54 4.80 19.66 11.78
N GLN A 55 4.94 19.08 12.98
CA GLN A 55 5.30 17.67 13.14
C GLN A 55 4.21 16.76 12.59
N GLY A 56 2.92 17.03 12.86
CA GLY A 56 1.81 16.28 12.31
C GLY A 56 1.78 16.30 10.77
N GLN A 57 1.96 17.47 10.17
CA GLN A 57 2.05 17.60 8.70
C GLN A 57 3.24 16.83 8.10
N LEU A 58 4.38 16.82 8.80
CA LEU A 58 5.56 16.08 8.36
C LEU A 58 5.32 14.56 8.41
N GLU A 59 4.66 14.07 9.46
CA GLU A 59 4.31 12.66 9.60
C GLU A 59 3.30 12.23 8.54
N GLU A 60 2.29 13.04 8.27
CA GLU A 60 1.30 12.81 7.23
C GLU A 60 1.95 12.74 5.86
N ALA A 61 2.79 13.72 5.49
CA ALA A 61 3.53 13.72 4.24
C ALA A 61 4.47 12.51 4.07
N ARG A 62 5.09 12.05 5.16
CA ARG A 62 5.90 10.83 5.16
C ARG A 62 5.07 9.56 4.96
N ALA A 63 3.90 9.51 5.59
CA ALA A 63 2.97 8.39 5.41
C ALA A 63 2.46 8.33 3.96
N GLU A 64 2.07 9.45 3.37
CA GLU A 64 1.67 9.53 1.96
C GLU A 64 2.82 9.11 1.03
N GLN A 65 4.04 9.59 1.27
CA GLN A 65 5.20 9.19 0.49
C GLN A 65 5.47 7.68 0.57
N ALA A 66 5.36 7.10 1.77
CA ALA A 66 5.55 5.66 1.97
C ALA A 66 4.47 4.85 1.25
N ASP A 67 3.23 5.32 1.25
CA ASP A 67 2.11 4.71 0.57
C ASP A 67 2.30 4.71 -0.95
N VAL A 68 2.64 5.85 -1.54
CA VAL A 68 2.96 5.97 -2.97
C VAL A 68 4.12 5.05 -3.36
N GLN A 69 5.19 4.99 -2.55
CA GLN A 69 6.32 4.10 -2.81
C GLN A 69 5.94 2.61 -2.74
N ASN A 70 5.04 2.24 -1.84
CA ASN A 70 4.55 0.87 -1.73
C ASN A 70 3.73 0.48 -2.96
N HIS A 71 2.81 1.34 -3.39
CA HIS A 71 2.01 1.13 -4.60
C HIS A 71 2.88 1.05 -5.86
N LEU A 72 3.88 1.93 -5.98
CA LEU A 72 4.81 1.91 -7.11
C LEU A 72 5.61 0.60 -7.16
N ARG A 73 6.12 0.12 -6.02
CA ARG A 73 6.82 -1.18 -5.93
C ARG A 73 5.92 -2.35 -6.28
N GLN A 74 4.65 -2.30 -5.87
CA GLN A 74 3.67 -3.32 -6.22
C GLN A 74 3.40 -3.32 -7.73
N TYR A 75 3.18 -2.14 -8.32
CA TYR A 75 3.00 -1.98 -9.75
C TYR A 75 4.20 -2.52 -10.55
N GLN A 76 5.42 -2.15 -10.17
CA GLN A 76 6.65 -2.65 -10.80
C GLN A 76 6.76 -4.18 -10.75
N ARG A 77 6.36 -4.82 -9.64
CA ARG A 77 6.31 -6.29 -9.55
C ARG A 77 5.28 -6.90 -10.51
N MET A 78 4.12 -6.28 -10.66
CA MET A 78 3.10 -6.74 -11.62
C MET A 78 3.58 -6.61 -13.06
N VAL A 79 4.25 -5.51 -13.40
CA VAL A 79 4.88 -5.32 -14.74
C VAL A 79 5.98 -6.35 -14.97
N ALA A 80 6.90 -6.53 -14.01
CA ALA A 80 7.99 -7.51 -14.12
C ALA A 80 7.50 -8.96 -14.24
N ALA A 81 6.33 -9.28 -13.65
CA ALA A 81 5.69 -10.60 -13.78
C ALA A 81 4.88 -10.77 -15.08
N GLY A 82 4.80 -9.75 -15.93
CA GLY A 82 4.01 -9.77 -17.16
C GLY A 82 2.50 -9.73 -16.94
N LEU A 83 2.04 -9.32 -15.75
CA LEU A 83 0.61 -9.14 -15.48
C LEU A 83 0.09 -7.84 -16.10
N VAL A 84 0.93 -6.80 -16.17
CA VAL A 84 0.59 -5.47 -16.70
C VAL A 84 1.58 -5.09 -17.78
N GLY A 85 1.10 -4.54 -18.90
CA GLY A 85 1.94 -4.02 -20.00
C GLY A 85 1.73 -4.76 -21.31
N GLY A 86 2.79 -5.02 -22.09
CA GLY A 86 2.70 -5.75 -23.36
C GLY A 86 2.39 -7.23 -23.15
N GLU A 87 1.65 -7.83 -24.08
CA GLU A 87 1.17 -9.21 -24.04
C GLU A 87 2.33 -10.23 -24.09
N PRO A 88 2.64 -10.98 -23.01
CA PRO A 88 3.82 -11.84 -22.94
C PRO A 88 3.57 -13.29 -23.44
N ARG A 89 2.69 -13.49 -24.44
CA ARG A 89 2.32 -14.82 -24.96
C ARG A 89 3.52 -15.66 -25.41
N ALA A 90 4.48 -15.02 -26.09
CA ALA A 90 5.68 -15.70 -26.54
C ALA A 90 6.49 -16.26 -25.38
N VAL A 91 6.65 -15.49 -24.29
CA VAL A 91 7.38 -15.92 -23.10
C VAL A 91 6.72 -17.14 -22.44
N TRP A 92 5.39 -17.17 -22.34
CA TRP A 92 4.67 -18.32 -21.77
C TRP A 92 4.89 -19.59 -22.59
N VAL A 93 4.83 -19.47 -23.94
CA VAL A 93 5.06 -20.60 -24.85
C VAL A 93 6.51 -21.07 -24.78
N GLU A 94 7.48 -20.16 -24.79
CA GLU A 94 8.90 -20.52 -24.69
C GLU A 94 9.22 -21.23 -23.37
N ASP A 95 8.69 -20.74 -22.26
CA ASP A 95 8.87 -21.38 -20.97
C ASP A 95 8.21 -22.76 -20.90
N LEU A 96 7.01 -22.90 -21.46
CA LEU A 96 6.35 -24.21 -21.58
C LEU A 96 7.21 -25.18 -22.39
N LEU A 97 7.68 -24.79 -23.58
CA LEU A 97 8.52 -25.65 -24.43
C LEU A 97 9.81 -26.05 -23.70
N ARG A 98 10.42 -25.13 -22.95
CA ARG A 98 11.62 -25.40 -22.14
C ARG A 98 11.30 -26.40 -21.02
N ILE A 99 10.15 -26.29 -20.36
CA ILE A 99 9.72 -27.24 -19.33
C ILE A 99 9.50 -28.64 -19.94
N LEU A 100 8.79 -28.73 -21.05
CA LEU A 100 8.56 -29.99 -21.77
C LEU A 100 9.87 -30.67 -22.20
N GLN A 101 10.83 -29.87 -22.67
CA GLN A 101 12.17 -30.36 -23.03
C GLN A 101 12.92 -30.89 -21.80
N GLN A 102 12.89 -30.19 -20.66
CA GLN A 102 13.55 -30.62 -19.42
C GLN A 102 12.97 -31.91 -18.82
N GLN A 103 11.71 -32.22 -19.18
CA GLN A 103 11.02 -33.43 -18.71
C GLN A 103 10.97 -34.56 -19.75
N ASP A 104 11.64 -34.38 -20.93
CA ASP A 104 11.61 -35.30 -22.06
C ASP A 104 10.20 -35.63 -22.61
N LEU A 105 9.28 -34.67 -22.47
CA LEU A 105 7.87 -34.84 -22.86
C LEU A 105 7.51 -34.20 -24.20
N GLN A 106 8.48 -33.74 -25.01
CA GLN A 106 8.24 -33.03 -26.29
C GLN A 106 7.40 -33.81 -27.32
N GLY A 107 7.57 -35.13 -27.37
CA GLY A 107 6.81 -36.00 -28.27
C GLY A 107 5.48 -36.51 -27.69
N GLN A 108 5.20 -36.23 -26.44
CA GLN A 108 4.04 -36.75 -25.70
C GLN A 108 3.07 -35.65 -25.31
N ALA A 109 3.44 -34.36 -25.50
CA ALA A 109 2.65 -33.21 -25.17
C ALA A 109 2.35 -32.36 -26.40
N SER A 110 1.12 -31.91 -26.51
CA SER A 110 0.69 -30.89 -27.47
C SER A 110 -0.03 -29.77 -26.69
N PHE A 111 -0.04 -28.56 -27.24
CA PHE A 111 -0.70 -27.44 -26.61
C PHE A 111 -1.34 -26.52 -27.65
N THR A 112 -2.36 -25.79 -27.16
CA THR A 112 -3.02 -24.73 -27.92
C THR A 112 -3.23 -23.53 -27.00
N LEU A 113 -2.76 -22.36 -27.42
CA LEU A 113 -3.01 -21.09 -26.72
C LEU A 113 -4.11 -20.35 -27.46
N ALA A 114 -5.29 -20.27 -26.84
CA ALA A 114 -6.46 -19.59 -27.42
C ALA A 114 -6.23 -18.07 -27.57
N ALA A 115 -7.07 -17.44 -28.37
CA ALA A 115 -7.13 -15.98 -28.45
C ALA A 115 -7.52 -15.39 -27.09
N PRO A 116 -7.09 -14.14 -26.78
CA PRO A 116 -7.47 -13.49 -25.53
C PRO A 116 -8.97 -13.27 -25.47
N GLU A 117 -9.53 -13.53 -24.31
CA GLU A 117 -10.93 -13.23 -23.96
C GLU A 117 -10.98 -12.10 -22.95
N ALA A 118 -11.77 -11.06 -23.22
CA ALA A 118 -12.00 -9.99 -22.24
C ALA A 118 -12.75 -10.53 -21.02
N VAL A 119 -12.29 -10.17 -19.83
CA VAL A 119 -12.95 -10.49 -18.57
C VAL A 119 -13.55 -9.20 -18.01
N GLU A 120 -14.87 -9.14 -17.92
CA GLU A 120 -15.57 -8.00 -17.35
C GLU A 120 -15.45 -8.03 -15.83
N LEU A 121 -14.76 -7.05 -15.28
CA LEU A 121 -14.62 -6.83 -13.84
C LEU A 121 -14.94 -5.38 -13.53
N PRO A 122 -15.94 -5.10 -12.65
CA PRO A 122 -16.31 -3.73 -12.31
C PRO A 122 -15.15 -2.88 -11.79
N GLN A 123 -14.20 -3.52 -11.09
CA GLN A 123 -12.99 -2.86 -10.59
C GLN A 123 -12.02 -2.46 -11.70
N ALA A 124 -11.95 -3.22 -12.79
CA ALA A 124 -11.10 -2.93 -13.93
C ALA A 124 -11.62 -1.71 -14.71
N GLU A 125 -12.93 -1.60 -14.89
CA GLU A 125 -13.55 -0.42 -15.50
C GLU A 125 -13.27 0.85 -14.69
N ALA A 126 -13.42 0.79 -13.36
CA ALA A 126 -13.12 1.90 -12.47
C ALA A 126 -11.62 2.30 -12.52
N ALA A 127 -10.72 1.34 -12.76
CA ALA A 127 -9.30 1.55 -12.90
C ALA A 127 -8.85 1.91 -14.34
N GLN A 128 -9.81 2.05 -15.28
CA GLN A 128 -9.51 2.26 -16.70
C GLN A 128 -8.53 1.22 -17.27
N ALA A 129 -8.78 -0.04 -16.94
CA ALA A 129 -7.96 -1.16 -17.36
C ALA A 129 -8.82 -2.23 -18.03
N ARG A 130 -8.25 -2.96 -18.98
CA ARG A 130 -8.88 -4.13 -19.62
C ARG A 130 -8.19 -5.39 -19.12
N VAL A 131 -8.96 -6.30 -18.53
CA VAL A 131 -8.44 -7.59 -18.09
C VAL A 131 -8.70 -8.62 -19.22
N GLN A 132 -7.65 -9.31 -19.61
CA GLN A 132 -7.71 -10.36 -20.62
C GLN A 132 -7.32 -11.70 -20.00
N ARG A 133 -7.99 -12.75 -20.45
CA ARG A 133 -7.71 -14.14 -20.09
C ARG A 133 -7.27 -14.89 -21.34
N HIS A 134 -6.12 -15.54 -21.24
CA HIS A 134 -5.62 -16.46 -22.26
C HIS A 134 -5.75 -17.87 -21.72
N VAL A 135 -6.37 -18.76 -22.50
CA VAL A 135 -6.55 -20.15 -22.11
C VAL A 135 -5.50 -20.98 -22.83
N LEU A 136 -4.62 -21.62 -22.05
CA LEU A 136 -3.68 -22.62 -22.53
C LEU A 136 -4.26 -24.01 -22.29
N GLU A 137 -4.51 -24.75 -23.36
CA GLU A 137 -4.90 -26.15 -23.29
C GLU A 137 -3.68 -27.03 -23.56
N LEU A 138 -3.41 -27.94 -22.61
CA LEU A 138 -2.34 -28.93 -22.68
C LEU A 138 -2.94 -30.31 -22.84
N GLN A 139 -2.43 -31.08 -23.76
CA GLN A 139 -2.83 -32.47 -23.97
C GLN A 139 -1.58 -33.36 -23.92
N PHE A 140 -1.65 -34.39 -23.11
CA PHE A 140 -0.60 -35.36 -22.90
C PHE A 140 -1.08 -36.75 -23.31
N ALA A 141 -0.20 -37.55 -23.89
CA ALA A 141 -0.47 -38.91 -24.26
C ALA A 141 0.67 -39.81 -23.81
N ARG A 142 0.35 -40.95 -23.19
CA ARG A 142 1.30 -41.94 -22.66
C ARG A 142 2.28 -41.37 -21.66
N VAL A 143 1.75 -40.61 -20.71
CA VAL A 143 2.51 -39.96 -19.62
C VAL A 143 2.07 -40.54 -18.27
N HIS A 144 2.92 -40.40 -17.25
CA HIS A 144 2.52 -40.66 -15.88
C HIS A 144 1.93 -39.40 -15.24
N GLU A 145 0.98 -39.58 -14.35
CA GLU A 145 0.30 -38.47 -13.65
C GLU A 145 1.30 -37.48 -13.01
N ILE A 146 2.35 -37.99 -12.39
CA ILE A 146 3.38 -37.20 -11.71
C ILE A 146 4.14 -36.29 -12.68
N GLU A 147 4.31 -36.69 -13.95
CA GLU A 147 4.97 -35.89 -14.98
C GLU A 147 4.11 -34.69 -15.34
N VAL A 148 2.80 -34.91 -15.56
CA VAL A 148 1.84 -33.83 -15.84
C VAL A 148 1.80 -32.82 -14.68
N LEU A 149 1.69 -33.31 -13.44
CA LEU A 149 1.66 -32.45 -12.26
C LEU A 149 2.95 -31.64 -12.11
N ARG A 150 4.09 -32.22 -12.43
CA ARG A 150 5.39 -31.53 -12.39
C ARG A 150 5.50 -30.43 -13.45
N VAL A 151 5.02 -30.67 -14.66
CA VAL A 151 4.94 -29.63 -15.71
C VAL A 151 4.07 -28.47 -15.25
N LEU A 152 2.88 -28.75 -14.72
CA LEU A 152 1.96 -27.72 -14.22
C LEU A 152 2.55 -26.93 -13.05
N GLU A 153 3.21 -27.60 -12.12
CA GLU A 153 3.84 -26.93 -10.96
C GLU A 153 5.01 -26.04 -11.41
N GLN A 154 5.85 -26.49 -12.34
CA GLN A 154 6.93 -25.66 -12.89
C GLN A 154 6.39 -24.44 -13.64
N LEU A 155 5.34 -24.64 -14.45
CA LEU A 155 4.70 -23.53 -15.16
C LEU A 155 4.08 -22.54 -14.18
N ARG A 156 3.36 -23.05 -13.18
CA ARG A 156 2.76 -22.24 -12.12
C ARG A 156 3.81 -21.46 -11.30
N SER A 157 4.93 -22.08 -10.95
CA SER A 157 5.97 -21.43 -10.14
C SER A 157 6.68 -20.31 -10.91
N ARG A 158 6.90 -20.47 -12.22
CA ARG A 158 7.50 -19.43 -13.08
C ARG A 158 6.57 -18.24 -13.29
N HIS A 159 5.27 -18.50 -13.38
CA HIS A 159 4.23 -17.51 -13.69
C HIS A 159 3.20 -17.36 -12.57
N ALA A 160 3.66 -17.38 -11.31
CA ALA A 160 2.80 -17.48 -10.12
C ALA A 160 1.75 -16.36 -10.01
N LEU A 161 2.05 -15.15 -10.49
CA LEU A 161 1.13 -14.01 -10.42
C LEU A 161 0.07 -14.04 -11.53
N VAL A 162 0.39 -14.60 -12.68
CA VAL A 162 -0.45 -14.53 -13.88
C VAL A 162 -1.13 -15.84 -14.23
N SER A 163 -0.59 -17.01 -13.83
CA SER A 163 -1.12 -18.31 -14.19
C SER A 163 -2.03 -18.92 -13.12
N ARG A 164 -3.09 -19.60 -13.56
CA ARG A 164 -4.00 -20.39 -12.71
C ARG A 164 -4.38 -21.68 -13.44
N VAL A 165 -4.11 -22.82 -12.82
CA VAL A 165 -4.61 -24.11 -13.32
C VAL A 165 -6.10 -24.16 -13.08
N ALA A 166 -6.87 -24.28 -14.18
CA ALA A 166 -8.33 -24.35 -14.12
C ALA A 166 -8.83 -25.78 -13.83
N GLY A 167 -8.08 -26.78 -14.30
CA GLY A 167 -8.37 -28.20 -14.06
C GLY A 167 -7.63 -29.12 -14.99
N CYS A 168 -7.56 -30.40 -14.62
CA CYS A 168 -7.06 -31.48 -15.46
C CYS A 168 -8.06 -32.64 -15.45
N VAL A 169 -8.18 -33.31 -16.58
CA VAL A 169 -8.90 -34.56 -16.74
C VAL A 169 -7.89 -35.61 -17.15
N PHE A 170 -7.83 -36.72 -16.41
CA PHE A 170 -6.98 -37.86 -16.68
C PHE A 170 -7.85 -39.00 -17.17
N GLU A 171 -7.49 -39.60 -18.31
CA GLU A 171 -8.28 -40.61 -19.00
C GLU A 171 -7.38 -41.76 -19.43
N GLN A 172 -8.01 -42.90 -19.67
CA GLN A 172 -7.42 -44.07 -20.32
C GLN A 172 -6.11 -44.57 -19.69
N PRO A 173 -6.11 -44.94 -18.37
CA PRO A 173 -4.92 -45.49 -17.79
C PRO A 173 -4.53 -46.83 -18.45
N THR A 174 -3.29 -46.92 -18.94
CA THR A 174 -2.69 -48.10 -19.52
C THR A 174 -1.36 -48.40 -18.80
N PRO A 175 -0.78 -49.60 -18.93
CA PRO A 175 0.55 -49.86 -18.39
C PRO A 175 1.64 -48.91 -18.90
N GLU A 176 1.44 -48.35 -20.12
CA GLU A 176 2.39 -47.43 -20.76
C GLU A 176 2.16 -45.97 -20.38
N GLY A 177 1.16 -45.65 -19.56
CA GLY A 177 0.79 -44.32 -19.15
C GLY A 177 -0.68 -44.00 -19.37
N LEU A 178 -1.04 -42.75 -19.20
CA LEU A 178 -2.39 -42.20 -19.35
C LEU A 178 -2.42 -41.02 -20.33
N SER A 179 -3.63 -40.63 -20.71
CA SER A 179 -3.88 -39.37 -21.41
C SER A 179 -4.34 -38.31 -20.41
N ALA A 180 -3.84 -37.11 -20.54
CA ALA A 180 -4.28 -36.00 -19.67
C ALA A 180 -4.61 -34.77 -20.54
N ARG A 181 -5.67 -34.08 -20.15
CA ARG A 181 -6.05 -32.79 -20.72
C ARG A 181 -6.15 -31.78 -19.60
N CYS A 182 -5.28 -30.77 -19.64
CA CYS A 182 -5.20 -29.71 -18.62
C CYS A 182 -5.48 -28.35 -19.22
N ARG A 183 -6.11 -27.49 -18.44
CA ARG A 183 -6.38 -26.11 -18.82
C ARG A 183 -5.72 -25.18 -17.81
N VAL A 184 -4.92 -24.24 -18.35
CA VAL A 184 -4.26 -23.19 -17.56
C VAL A 184 -4.71 -21.84 -18.08
N ASN A 185 -5.19 -20.98 -17.21
CA ASN A 185 -5.56 -19.61 -17.53
C ASN A 185 -4.40 -18.67 -17.20
N PHE A 186 -4.03 -17.82 -18.15
CA PHE A 186 -3.15 -16.70 -17.91
C PHE A 186 -3.95 -15.40 -17.92
N LEU A 187 -3.72 -14.55 -16.93
CA LEU A 187 -4.37 -13.23 -16.82
C LEU A 187 -3.39 -12.15 -17.23
N HIS A 188 -3.89 -11.18 -17.96
CA HIS A 188 -3.15 -10.01 -18.40
C HIS A 188 -4.00 -8.75 -18.26
N ILE A 189 -3.38 -7.64 -17.88
CA ILE A 189 -4.04 -6.36 -17.64
C ILE A 189 -3.42 -5.32 -18.59
N ASP A 190 -4.22 -4.86 -19.54
CA ASP A 190 -3.86 -3.73 -20.40
C ASP A 190 -4.37 -2.44 -19.75
N PRO A 191 -3.51 -1.51 -19.36
CA PRO A 191 -3.95 -0.17 -19.02
C PRO A 191 -4.52 0.46 -20.30
N LEU A 192 -5.74 0.99 -20.24
CA LEU A 192 -6.32 1.75 -21.35
C LEU A 192 -5.45 2.99 -21.55
N SER A 193 -4.62 2.97 -22.60
CA SER A 193 -3.89 4.18 -23.00
C SER A 193 -4.91 5.24 -23.45
N GLY A 194 -4.63 6.52 -23.17
CA GLY A 194 -5.56 7.62 -23.51
C GLY A 194 -5.98 7.69 -25.01
N ALA A 195 -5.33 6.91 -25.89
CA ALA A 195 -5.69 6.78 -27.29
C ALA A 195 -6.95 5.88 -27.51
N ASP A 196 -7.17 4.89 -26.64
CA ASP A 196 -8.34 3.98 -26.74
C ASP A 196 -9.63 4.59 -26.16
N GLN A 197 -9.52 5.68 -25.40
CA GLN A 197 -10.68 6.37 -24.82
C GLN A 197 -11.51 7.12 -25.85
N ASN A 198 -11.02 7.36 -27.07
CA ASN A 198 -11.69 8.03 -28.17
C ASN A 198 -12.26 7.11 -29.24
N ALA A 199 -12.26 5.78 -29.05
CA ALA A 199 -12.92 4.87 -29.96
C ALA A 199 -14.45 5.02 -29.82
N PRO A 200 -15.18 5.37 -30.89
CA PRO A 200 -16.64 5.48 -30.82
C PRO A 200 -17.26 4.10 -30.52
N LYS A 201 -18.18 4.11 -29.55
CA LYS A 201 -19.03 2.94 -29.22
C LYS A 201 -20.01 2.65 -30.35
#